data_311541e4ca42867a968c0a5f9fdfedcf
#
_entry.id   311541e4ca42867a968c0a5f9fdfedcf
#
_cell.length_a   1.000
_cell.length_b   1.000
_cell.length_c   1.000
_cell.angle_alpha   90.00
_cell.angle_beta   90.00
_cell.angle_gamma   90.00
#
_symmetry.space_group_name_H-M   'P 1'
#
loop_
_entity.id
_entity.type
_entity.pdbx_description
1 polymer ?
#
loop_
_entity_poly.entity_id
_entity_poly.type
_entity_poly.pdbx_seq_one_letter_code
_entity_poly.pdbx_strand_id
1 'polypeptide(L)'
;MKQTEQKTLRWGYSTGACAAAVATAAWLRLTRPETSLPAIPMLFLDGRERILPLLEQDEGHMAAVRKDGGDDPDCTHGAILFGNMRSCSASDARKEDYTLSVGGGTVILRGAAGVGLCTRPGLDCEQGKWAINTGPRRMIAENLHRAGLDAGCWLLEIGVENGEELAKHTLNPLLGVVGGISILGTTGLVRPYSHEAYIETVRICVKSHHIAHGTTMVFCTGGRTKSGAERRLPSLPETAFACIGDFIAESLAAACEYGMREIVVACMAGKLCKYAAGFENTHAHKVSQDMDLLRAEVRKHLPGEEALHDALAHSVSVREALLSIPEADRPGILRRLARTALGQFARRCGEDIALRLLVFDFEGQFLFEEKWGEQKEPEKNGKIFSGQSDPSHASASSPEAPTARSGEHRGVPEDSGTIGLTYFLDGKKD
;
A
#
# COMPACT_ATOMS: atom_id res chain seq x y z
N MET A 1 20.69 33.20 -9.05
CA MET A 1 19.66 32.18 -8.79
C MET A 1 19.75 31.14 -9.91
N LYS A 2 20.28 29.95 -9.62
CA LYS A 2 20.28 28.83 -10.58
C LYS A 2 18.87 28.28 -10.58
N GLN A 3 18.13 28.40 -11.67
CA GLN A 3 16.90 27.64 -11.91
C GLN A 3 17.31 26.16 -11.91
N THR A 4 16.90 25.44 -10.89
CA THR A 4 16.95 23.98 -10.87
C THR A 4 15.93 23.51 -11.90
N GLU A 5 16.38 23.07 -13.07
CA GLU A 5 15.54 22.36 -14.03
C GLU A 5 14.86 21.21 -13.29
N GLN A 6 13.54 21.25 -13.16
CA GLN A 6 12.75 20.12 -12.68
C GLN A 6 12.94 18.98 -13.68
N LYS A 7 13.77 18.01 -13.33
CA LYS A 7 13.97 16.80 -14.11
C LYS A 7 12.63 16.10 -14.25
N THR A 8 12.09 16.06 -15.46
CA THR A 8 10.86 15.31 -15.75
C THR A 8 11.15 13.83 -15.54
N LEU A 9 10.48 13.20 -14.59
CA LEU A 9 10.65 11.79 -14.28
C LEU A 9 10.17 10.92 -15.44
N ARG A 10 10.94 9.89 -15.78
CA ARG A 10 10.64 8.97 -16.88
C ARG A 10 9.68 7.87 -16.40
N TRP A 11 8.57 7.73 -17.08
CA TRP A 11 7.63 6.64 -16.86
C TRP A 11 8.21 5.30 -17.32
N GLY A 12 7.79 4.23 -16.65
CA GLY A 12 8.17 2.86 -16.98
C GLY A 12 6.99 2.03 -17.44
N TYR A 13 7.25 0.74 -17.63
CA TYR A 13 6.27 -0.27 -18.02
C TYR A 13 5.97 -1.20 -16.85
N SER A 14 4.71 -1.58 -16.70
CA SER A 14 4.27 -2.55 -15.68
C SER A 14 4.64 -3.99 -16.07
N THR A 15 4.59 -4.91 -15.10
CA THR A 15 4.72 -6.35 -15.37
C THR A 15 3.64 -6.82 -16.36
N GLY A 16 2.43 -6.21 -16.31
CA GLY A 16 1.34 -6.50 -17.23
C GLY A 16 1.64 -6.11 -18.67
N ALA A 17 2.25 -4.94 -18.90
CA ALA A 17 2.66 -4.54 -20.25
C ALA A 17 3.76 -5.45 -20.81
N CYS A 18 4.74 -5.81 -19.99
CA CYS A 18 5.78 -6.75 -20.38
C CYS A 18 5.21 -8.14 -20.69
N ALA A 19 4.25 -8.64 -19.87
CA ALA A 19 3.57 -9.91 -20.12
C ALA A 19 2.78 -9.90 -21.42
N ALA A 20 2.08 -8.81 -21.74
CA ALA A 20 1.38 -8.69 -23.03
C ALA A 20 2.36 -8.64 -24.22
N ALA A 21 3.52 -7.98 -24.05
CA ALA A 21 4.55 -7.93 -25.07
C ALA A 21 5.14 -9.31 -25.36
N VAL A 22 5.51 -10.10 -24.32
CA VAL A 22 6.05 -11.46 -24.52
C VAL A 22 4.98 -12.40 -25.08
N ALA A 23 3.71 -12.27 -24.69
CA ALA A 23 2.60 -13.04 -25.26
C ALA A 23 2.46 -12.79 -26.77
N THR A 24 2.44 -11.54 -27.17
CA THR A 24 2.27 -11.15 -28.58
C THR A 24 3.50 -11.55 -29.41
N ALA A 25 4.71 -11.38 -28.87
CA ALA A 25 5.93 -11.78 -29.53
C ALA A 25 6.03 -13.31 -29.68
N ALA A 26 5.63 -14.09 -28.66
CA ALA A 26 5.58 -15.55 -28.75
C ALA A 26 4.60 -16.02 -29.84
N TRP A 27 3.43 -15.41 -29.94
CA TRP A 27 2.49 -15.67 -31.03
C TRP A 27 3.08 -15.38 -32.42
N LEU A 28 3.70 -14.20 -32.59
CA LEU A 28 4.29 -13.82 -33.87
C LEU A 28 5.46 -14.73 -34.26
N ARG A 29 6.31 -15.12 -33.33
CA ARG A 29 7.40 -16.08 -33.59
C ARG A 29 6.90 -17.49 -33.93
N LEU A 30 5.79 -17.91 -33.32
CA LEU A 30 5.14 -19.18 -33.62
C LEU A 30 4.56 -19.19 -35.06
N THR A 31 3.94 -18.09 -35.47
CA THR A 31 3.22 -17.98 -36.76
C THR A 31 4.08 -17.44 -37.91
N ARG A 32 5.16 -16.73 -37.58
CA ARG A 32 6.07 -16.07 -38.53
C ARG A 32 7.53 -16.24 -38.09
N PRO A 33 8.06 -17.50 -38.04
CA PRO A 33 9.37 -17.80 -37.45
C PRO A 33 10.55 -17.09 -38.15
N GLU A 34 10.41 -16.77 -39.42
CA GLU A 34 11.46 -16.08 -40.20
C GLU A 34 11.53 -14.58 -39.95
N THR A 35 10.59 -14.02 -39.13
CA THR A 35 10.54 -12.56 -38.90
C THR A 35 11.45 -12.20 -37.73
N SER A 36 12.44 -11.33 -37.97
CA SER A 36 13.21 -10.73 -36.88
C SER A 36 12.33 -9.76 -36.10
N LEU A 37 12.25 -9.91 -34.78
CA LEU A 37 11.44 -9.10 -33.89
C LEU A 37 12.34 -8.50 -32.78
N PRO A 38 13.06 -7.41 -33.06
CA PRO A 38 13.86 -6.73 -32.02
C PRO A 38 13.01 -5.93 -31.04
N ALA A 39 11.81 -5.57 -31.42
CA ALA A 39 10.83 -4.84 -30.60
C ALA A 39 9.42 -5.12 -31.09
N ILE A 40 8.43 -4.84 -30.24
CA ILE A 40 7.02 -5.10 -30.57
C ILE A 40 6.15 -3.86 -30.28
N PRO A 41 5.32 -3.44 -31.23
CA PRO A 41 4.31 -2.43 -31.00
C PRO A 41 3.15 -3.03 -30.20
N MET A 42 2.78 -2.35 -29.12
CA MET A 42 1.75 -2.80 -28.17
C MET A 42 0.69 -1.72 -28.00
N LEU A 43 -0.59 -2.09 -28.08
CA LEU A 43 -1.67 -1.25 -27.65
C LEU A 43 -1.81 -1.33 -26.13
N PHE A 44 -1.69 -0.20 -25.46
CA PHE A 44 -1.88 -0.08 -24.02
C PHE A 44 -3.35 0.19 -23.67
N LEU A 45 -3.72 -0.03 -22.41
CA LEU A 45 -5.11 0.18 -21.97
C LEU A 45 -5.55 1.65 -21.95
N ASP A 46 -4.61 2.58 -22.08
CA ASP A 46 -4.89 4.01 -22.33
C ASP A 46 -5.18 4.34 -23.81
N GLY A 47 -5.29 3.32 -24.69
CA GLY A 47 -5.56 3.46 -26.11
C GLY A 47 -4.37 3.90 -26.96
N ARG A 48 -3.18 4.04 -26.40
CA ARG A 48 -1.98 4.48 -27.13
C ARG A 48 -1.06 3.31 -27.45
N GLU A 49 -0.44 3.37 -28.61
CA GLU A 49 0.60 2.41 -28.99
C GLU A 49 1.96 2.82 -28.43
N ARG A 50 2.72 1.81 -27.97
CA ARG A 50 4.11 1.96 -27.52
C ARG A 50 4.93 0.77 -27.99
N ILE A 51 6.21 0.99 -28.18
CA ILE A 51 7.14 -0.05 -28.66
C ILE A 51 7.95 -0.55 -27.48
N LEU A 52 7.89 -1.85 -27.20
CA LEU A 52 8.71 -2.51 -26.19
C LEU A 52 9.85 -3.29 -26.86
N PRO A 53 11.11 -3.07 -26.45
CA PRO A 53 12.24 -3.86 -26.94
C PRO A 53 12.13 -5.29 -26.42
N LEU A 54 12.41 -6.25 -27.29
CA LEU A 54 12.52 -7.66 -26.94
C LEU A 54 13.99 -8.02 -26.72
N LEU A 55 14.23 -8.99 -25.86
CA LEU A 55 15.53 -9.62 -25.75
C LEU A 55 15.78 -10.57 -26.94
N GLU A 56 17.05 -10.83 -27.22
CA GLU A 56 17.40 -11.84 -28.18
C GLU A 56 16.80 -13.19 -27.75
N GLN A 57 16.40 -13.98 -28.73
CA GLN A 57 15.81 -15.31 -28.49
C GLN A 57 16.88 -16.23 -27.95
N ASP A 58 16.61 -16.94 -26.87
CA ASP A 58 17.43 -18.01 -26.33
C ASP A 58 16.74 -19.38 -26.52
N GLU A 59 17.44 -20.47 -26.16
CA GLU A 59 16.91 -21.83 -26.27
C GLU A 59 15.78 -22.12 -25.26
N GLY A 60 15.60 -21.26 -24.24
CA GLY A 60 14.66 -21.50 -23.14
C GLY A 60 13.29 -20.83 -23.32
N HIS A 61 13.24 -19.74 -24.09
CA HIS A 61 12.04 -18.91 -24.19
C HIS A 61 11.72 -18.46 -25.60
N MET A 62 10.44 -18.53 -25.98
CA MET A 62 10.02 -18.04 -27.30
C MET A 62 10.13 -16.51 -27.38
N ALA A 63 9.84 -15.79 -26.27
CA ALA A 63 9.98 -14.36 -26.20
C ALA A 63 10.33 -13.91 -24.77
N ALA A 64 11.17 -12.87 -24.66
CA ALA A 64 11.52 -12.27 -23.39
C ALA A 64 11.64 -10.75 -23.49
N VAL A 65 11.30 -10.06 -22.39
CA VAL A 65 11.37 -8.60 -22.24
C VAL A 65 12.03 -8.28 -20.91
N ARG A 66 12.99 -7.36 -20.91
CA ARG A 66 13.51 -6.76 -19.66
C ARG A 66 12.61 -5.60 -19.27
N LYS A 67 11.99 -5.69 -18.09
CA LYS A 67 11.13 -4.65 -17.58
C LYS A 67 11.90 -3.35 -17.32
N ASP A 68 11.49 -2.28 -17.97
CA ASP A 68 11.95 -0.93 -17.67
C ASP A 68 10.92 -0.23 -16.78
N GLY A 69 11.21 -0.11 -15.49
CA GLY A 69 10.36 0.58 -14.50
C GLY A 69 10.43 2.11 -14.56
N GLY A 70 11.19 2.69 -15.49
CA GLY A 70 11.43 4.13 -15.51
C GLY A 70 12.28 4.60 -14.34
N ASP A 71 11.96 5.77 -13.81
CA ASP A 71 12.61 6.34 -12.62
C ASP A 71 11.91 5.90 -11.31
N ASP A 72 10.99 4.93 -11.40
CA ASP A 72 10.32 4.36 -10.21
C ASP A 72 11.26 3.40 -9.47
N PRO A 73 11.40 3.50 -8.14
CA PRO A 73 12.25 2.60 -7.35
C PRO A 73 11.63 1.20 -7.15
N ASP A 74 10.95 0.68 -8.14
CA ASP A 74 10.31 -0.64 -8.16
C ASP A 74 11.35 -1.77 -8.20
N CYS A 75 11.30 -2.74 -7.28
CA CYS A 75 12.21 -3.89 -7.24
C CYS A 75 12.10 -4.80 -8.46
N THR A 76 11.00 -4.71 -9.20
CA THR A 76 10.84 -5.42 -10.47
C THR A 76 11.46 -4.71 -11.66
N HIS A 77 12.10 -3.52 -11.46
CA HIS A 77 12.92 -2.90 -12.50
C HIS A 77 14.05 -3.83 -12.90
N GLY A 78 14.24 -4.05 -14.21
CA GLY A 78 15.26 -4.97 -14.72
C GLY A 78 14.86 -6.45 -14.73
N ALA A 79 13.73 -6.83 -14.13
CA ALA A 79 13.22 -8.20 -14.18
C ALA A 79 12.99 -8.64 -15.63
N ILE A 80 13.32 -9.90 -15.92
CA ILE A 80 13.08 -10.51 -17.24
C ILE A 80 11.78 -11.29 -17.19
N LEU A 81 10.79 -10.84 -17.96
CA LEU A 81 9.57 -11.59 -18.22
C LEU A 81 9.73 -12.38 -19.51
N PHE A 82 9.27 -13.62 -19.50
CA PHE A 82 9.31 -14.49 -20.67
C PHE A 82 7.95 -15.11 -20.96
N GLY A 83 7.76 -15.53 -22.22
CA GLY A 83 6.53 -16.18 -22.66
C GLY A 83 6.80 -17.31 -23.64
N ASN A 84 6.04 -18.40 -23.46
CA ASN A 84 6.02 -19.56 -24.37
C ASN A 84 4.58 -19.81 -24.80
N MET A 85 4.39 -20.18 -26.08
CA MET A 85 3.08 -20.43 -26.63
C MET A 85 3.07 -21.68 -27.48
N ARG A 86 2.03 -22.53 -27.33
CA ARG A 86 1.83 -23.73 -28.13
C ARG A 86 0.34 -23.99 -28.34
N SER A 87 0.03 -24.79 -29.37
CA SER A 87 -1.32 -25.32 -29.53
C SER A 87 -1.68 -26.28 -28.40
N CYS A 88 -2.96 -26.30 -28.02
CA CYS A 88 -3.46 -27.17 -26.97
C CYS A 88 -4.94 -27.54 -27.20
N SER A 89 -5.46 -28.38 -26.32
CA SER A 89 -6.89 -28.65 -26.22
C SER A 89 -7.49 -27.95 -24.98
N ALA A 90 -8.79 -27.79 -24.93
CA ALA A 90 -9.47 -27.21 -23.76
C ALA A 90 -9.24 -28.04 -22.49
N SER A 91 -8.96 -29.36 -22.63
CA SER A 91 -8.65 -30.25 -21.50
C SER A 91 -7.28 -30.00 -20.88
N ASP A 92 -6.40 -29.23 -21.52
CA ASP A 92 -5.10 -28.84 -20.95
C ASP A 92 -5.20 -27.75 -19.87
N ALA A 93 -6.37 -27.11 -19.74
CA ALA A 93 -6.60 -26.09 -18.71
C ALA A 93 -6.57 -26.69 -17.30
N ARG A 94 -5.85 -26.04 -16.40
CA ARG A 94 -5.79 -26.33 -14.98
C ARG A 94 -6.71 -25.39 -14.20
N LYS A 95 -7.04 -25.75 -12.98
CA LYS A 95 -7.90 -24.89 -12.12
C LYS A 95 -7.29 -23.50 -11.82
N GLU A 96 -5.96 -23.42 -11.84
CA GLU A 96 -5.21 -22.18 -11.60
C GLU A 96 -5.16 -21.26 -12.84
N ASP A 97 -5.44 -21.79 -14.03
CA ASP A 97 -5.32 -21.05 -15.28
C ASP A 97 -6.51 -20.12 -15.52
N TYR A 98 -6.28 -19.07 -16.30
CA TYR A 98 -7.35 -18.27 -16.88
C TYR A 98 -7.63 -18.70 -18.31
N THR A 99 -8.87 -18.57 -18.74
CA THR A 99 -9.28 -18.76 -20.13
C THR A 99 -9.66 -17.43 -20.73
N LEU A 100 -8.95 -17.01 -21.77
CA LEU A 100 -9.20 -15.77 -22.49
C LEU A 100 -9.83 -16.06 -23.83
N SER A 101 -10.90 -15.34 -24.18
CA SER A 101 -11.45 -15.31 -25.53
C SER A 101 -10.69 -14.27 -26.36
N VAL A 102 -10.13 -14.65 -27.49
CA VAL A 102 -9.34 -13.80 -28.38
C VAL A 102 -9.85 -13.99 -29.82
N GLY A 103 -10.58 -13.01 -30.33
CA GLY A 103 -11.29 -13.21 -31.61
C GLY A 103 -12.21 -14.44 -31.56
N GLY A 104 -12.05 -15.37 -32.51
CA GLY A 104 -12.71 -16.68 -32.50
C GLY A 104 -11.89 -17.79 -31.82
N GLY A 105 -10.72 -17.48 -31.27
CA GLY A 105 -9.84 -18.44 -30.60
C GLY A 105 -9.93 -18.37 -29.08
N THR A 106 -9.30 -19.35 -28.43
CA THR A 106 -9.22 -19.47 -26.97
C THR A 106 -7.75 -19.53 -26.54
N VAL A 107 -7.38 -18.78 -25.53
CA VAL A 107 -6.04 -18.81 -24.92
C VAL A 107 -6.16 -19.24 -23.46
N ILE A 108 -5.56 -20.35 -23.10
CA ILE A 108 -5.33 -20.78 -21.72
C ILE A 108 -4.09 -20.03 -21.24
N LEU A 109 -4.28 -19.11 -20.30
CA LEU A 109 -3.21 -18.30 -19.73
C LEU A 109 -2.75 -18.90 -18.40
N ARG A 110 -1.50 -19.31 -18.35
CA ARG A 110 -0.85 -19.98 -17.23
C ARG A 110 0.34 -19.16 -16.72
N GLY A 111 0.47 -19.04 -15.40
CA GLY A 111 1.70 -18.59 -14.77
C GLY A 111 2.76 -19.71 -14.82
N ALA A 112 3.97 -19.37 -15.24
CA ALA A 112 5.16 -20.21 -15.17
C ALA A 112 6.04 -19.80 -13.98
N ALA A 113 7.29 -20.29 -13.95
CA ALA A 113 8.24 -19.97 -12.90
C ALA A 113 8.29 -18.47 -12.58
N GLY A 114 8.27 -18.11 -11.31
CA GLY A 114 8.35 -16.74 -10.83
C GLY A 114 7.07 -15.91 -10.91
N VAL A 115 5.96 -16.45 -11.43
CA VAL A 115 4.62 -15.86 -11.30
C VAL A 115 3.92 -16.46 -10.09
N GLY A 116 3.39 -15.62 -9.21
CA GLY A 116 2.77 -16.05 -7.97
C GLY A 116 1.37 -16.63 -8.16
N LEU A 117 0.94 -17.41 -7.16
CA LEU A 117 -0.43 -17.92 -7.02
C LEU A 117 -1.15 -17.11 -5.98
N CYS A 118 -2.36 -16.63 -6.27
CA CYS A 118 -3.21 -15.90 -5.36
C CYS A 118 -3.87 -16.88 -4.38
N THR A 119 -3.49 -16.87 -3.10
CA THR A 119 -4.01 -17.79 -2.08
C THR A 119 -5.11 -17.18 -1.21
N ARG A 120 -5.33 -15.87 -1.30
CA ARG A 120 -6.33 -15.14 -0.50
C ARG A 120 -7.25 -14.32 -1.40
N PRO A 121 -8.52 -14.11 -1.02
CA PRO A 121 -9.42 -13.21 -1.73
C PRO A 121 -9.05 -11.74 -1.49
N GLY A 122 -9.62 -10.83 -2.29
CA GLY A 122 -9.49 -9.38 -2.09
C GLY A 122 -8.54 -8.67 -3.03
N LEU A 123 -7.73 -9.39 -3.79
CA LEU A 123 -6.94 -8.87 -4.90
C LEU A 123 -7.75 -8.84 -6.19
N ASP A 124 -7.22 -8.19 -7.23
CA ASP A 124 -7.81 -8.19 -8.58
C ASP A 124 -7.66 -9.56 -9.28
N CYS A 125 -6.73 -10.41 -8.83
CA CYS A 125 -6.66 -11.81 -9.22
C CYS A 125 -7.59 -12.68 -8.35
N GLU A 126 -8.17 -13.73 -8.93
CA GLU A 126 -9.06 -14.65 -8.23
C GLU A 126 -8.28 -15.59 -7.30
N GLN A 127 -8.84 -15.90 -6.13
CA GLN A 127 -8.25 -16.88 -5.21
C GLN A 127 -8.12 -18.26 -5.88
N GLY A 128 -6.97 -18.87 -5.73
CA GLY A 128 -6.63 -20.16 -6.37
C GLY A 128 -6.16 -20.04 -7.82
N LYS A 129 -6.06 -18.81 -8.36
CA LYS A 129 -5.58 -18.53 -9.72
C LYS A 129 -4.18 -17.89 -9.68
N TRP A 130 -3.51 -17.94 -10.83
CA TRP A 130 -2.25 -17.22 -11.02
C TRP A 130 -2.44 -15.72 -10.75
N ALA A 131 -1.49 -15.08 -10.13
CA ALA A 131 -1.53 -13.67 -9.83
C ALA A 131 -1.35 -12.79 -11.09
N ILE A 132 -2.29 -12.95 -12.03
CA ILE A 132 -2.37 -12.19 -13.27
C ILE A 132 -3.68 -11.39 -13.26
N ASN A 133 -3.56 -10.09 -13.04
CA ASN A 133 -4.68 -9.18 -12.84
C ASN A 133 -5.51 -8.98 -14.13
N THR A 134 -6.71 -8.42 -13.97
CA THR A 134 -7.67 -8.18 -15.05
C THR A 134 -7.11 -7.29 -16.15
N GLY A 135 -6.42 -6.18 -15.79
CA GLY A 135 -5.80 -5.28 -16.76
C GLY A 135 -4.82 -6.00 -17.71
N PRO A 136 -3.78 -6.69 -17.19
CA PRO A 136 -2.88 -7.52 -17.98
C PRO A 136 -3.59 -8.56 -18.85
N ARG A 137 -4.59 -9.28 -18.33
CA ARG A 137 -5.36 -10.27 -19.10
C ARG A 137 -6.06 -9.63 -20.31
N ARG A 138 -6.67 -8.46 -20.12
CA ARG A 138 -7.27 -7.69 -21.21
C ARG A 138 -6.23 -7.22 -22.23
N MET A 139 -5.10 -6.71 -21.78
CA MET A 139 -4.03 -6.24 -22.66
C MET A 139 -3.43 -7.40 -23.50
N ILE A 140 -3.24 -8.57 -22.88
CA ILE A 140 -2.80 -9.80 -23.58
C ILE A 140 -3.82 -10.15 -24.67
N ALA A 141 -5.10 -10.28 -24.33
CA ALA A 141 -6.15 -10.66 -25.28
C ALA A 141 -6.26 -9.69 -26.46
N GLU A 142 -6.25 -8.39 -26.19
CA GLU A 142 -6.34 -7.34 -27.20
C GLU A 142 -5.16 -7.39 -28.18
N ASN A 143 -3.94 -7.49 -27.67
CA ASN A 143 -2.76 -7.48 -28.52
C ASN A 143 -2.57 -8.80 -29.29
N LEU A 144 -2.97 -9.94 -28.75
CA LEU A 144 -3.00 -11.21 -29.47
C LEU A 144 -4.02 -11.16 -30.62
N HIS A 145 -5.20 -10.61 -30.41
CA HIS A 145 -6.19 -10.43 -31.45
C HIS A 145 -5.66 -9.52 -32.58
N ARG A 146 -5.09 -8.37 -32.23
CA ARG A 146 -4.44 -7.46 -33.19
C ARG A 146 -3.29 -8.11 -33.97
N ALA A 147 -2.60 -9.07 -33.35
CA ALA A 147 -1.55 -9.85 -34.00
C ALA A 147 -2.09 -10.98 -34.90
N GLY A 148 -3.42 -11.13 -35.00
CA GLY A 148 -4.10 -12.06 -35.90
C GLY A 148 -4.40 -13.44 -35.26
N LEU A 149 -4.51 -13.52 -33.93
CA LEU A 149 -5.00 -14.73 -33.29
C LEU A 149 -6.53 -14.70 -33.31
N ASP A 150 -7.14 -15.45 -34.24
CA ASP A 150 -8.60 -15.46 -34.45
C ASP A 150 -9.22 -16.85 -34.35
N ALA A 151 -8.44 -17.91 -34.16
CA ALA A 151 -8.95 -19.28 -34.11
C ALA A 151 -8.03 -20.21 -33.31
N GLY A 152 -8.54 -21.39 -32.98
CA GLY A 152 -7.79 -22.44 -32.29
C GLY A 152 -7.78 -22.31 -30.78
N CYS A 153 -7.13 -23.28 -30.13
CA CYS A 153 -6.90 -23.32 -28.70
C CYS A 153 -5.39 -23.30 -28.44
N TRP A 154 -4.96 -22.35 -27.60
CA TRP A 154 -3.56 -22.06 -27.36
C TRP A 154 -3.25 -22.02 -25.87
N LEU A 155 -2.14 -22.62 -25.45
CA LEU A 155 -1.59 -22.44 -24.10
C LEU A 155 -0.49 -21.39 -24.16
N LEU A 156 -0.69 -20.33 -23.40
CA LEU A 156 0.29 -19.27 -23.17
C LEU A 156 0.81 -19.37 -21.74
N GLU A 157 2.10 -19.55 -21.59
CA GLU A 157 2.80 -19.57 -20.31
C GLU A 157 3.61 -18.28 -20.15
N ILE A 158 3.38 -17.56 -19.07
CA ILE A 158 4.11 -16.32 -18.71
C ILE A 158 4.91 -16.58 -17.45
N GLY A 159 6.20 -16.32 -17.49
CA GLY A 159 7.09 -16.45 -16.34
C GLY A 159 7.94 -15.21 -16.10
N VAL A 160 8.64 -15.22 -14.97
CA VAL A 160 9.56 -14.15 -14.55
C VAL A 160 10.81 -14.77 -13.97
N GLU A 161 11.96 -14.47 -14.55
CA GLU A 161 13.23 -14.94 -14.01
C GLU A 161 13.44 -14.43 -12.59
N ASN A 162 13.85 -15.32 -11.69
CA ASN A 162 14.06 -15.01 -10.27
C ASN A 162 12.83 -14.35 -9.57
N GLY A 163 11.61 -14.55 -10.10
CA GLY A 163 10.41 -13.91 -9.58
C GLY A 163 10.06 -14.30 -8.14
N GLU A 164 10.44 -15.50 -7.67
CA GLU A 164 10.28 -15.91 -6.27
C GLU A 164 11.15 -15.08 -5.32
N GLU A 165 12.41 -14.80 -5.69
CA GLU A 165 13.29 -13.93 -4.90
C GLU A 165 12.83 -12.49 -4.93
N LEU A 166 12.44 -11.98 -6.11
CA LEU A 166 11.86 -10.65 -6.26
C LEU A 166 10.61 -10.46 -5.38
N ALA A 167 9.75 -11.48 -5.29
CA ALA A 167 8.53 -11.43 -4.50
C ALA A 167 8.80 -11.15 -3.00
N LYS A 168 9.91 -11.60 -2.46
CA LYS A 168 10.32 -11.35 -1.06
C LYS A 168 10.51 -9.85 -0.76
N HIS A 169 10.79 -9.05 -1.79
CA HIS A 169 10.95 -7.60 -1.71
C HIS A 169 9.69 -6.82 -2.11
N THR A 170 8.56 -7.50 -2.21
CA THR A 170 7.25 -6.92 -2.53
C THR A 170 6.25 -7.16 -1.39
N LEU A 171 5.05 -6.60 -1.51
CA LEU A 171 3.94 -6.94 -0.61
C LEU A 171 3.27 -8.28 -0.94
N ASN A 172 3.67 -8.97 -1.99
CA ASN A 172 3.01 -10.20 -2.43
C ASN A 172 2.84 -11.26 -1.32
N PRO A 173 3.90 -11.61 -0.53
CA PRO A 173 3.73 -12.56 0.56
C PRO A 173 2.69 -12.12 1.59
N LEU A 174 2.68 -10.83 1.94
CA LEU A 174 1.74 -10.24 2.89
C LEU A 174 0.30 -10.30 2.37
N LEU A 175 0.13 -10.08 1.07
CA LEU A 175 -1.18 -10.10 0.40
C LEU A 175 -1.65 -11.52 0.04
N GLY A 176 -0.85 -12.55 0.31
CA GLY A 176 -1.16 -13.94 0.01
C GLY A 176 -0.92 -14.34 -1.45
N VAL A 177 0.01 -13.69 -2.12
CA VAL A 177 0.55 -14.13 -3.40
C VAL A 177 1.83 -14.90 -3.14
N VAL A 178 1.86 -16.19 -3.46
CA VAL A 178 2.91 -17.13 -3.09
C VAL A 178 3.62 -17.67 -4.34
N GLY A 179 4.93 -17.86 -4.25
CA GLY A 179 5.73 -18.50 -5.31
C GLY A 179 6.17 -17.58 -6.44
N GLY A 180 5.94 -16.26 -6.33
CA GLY A 180 6.40 -15.32 -7.34
C GLY A 180 5.80 -13.93 -7.24
N ILE A 181 6.07 -13.10 -8.25
CA ILE A 181 5.49 -11.76 -8.35
C ILE A 181 4.12 -11.77 -9.02
N SER A 182 3.40 -10.67 -8.88
CA SER A 182 2.14 -10.42 -9.60
C SER A 182 2.39 -9.83 -10.98
N ILE A 183 1.58 -10.26 -11.94
CA ILE A 183 1.47 -9.61 -13.26
C ILE A 183 0.33 -8.61 -13.18
N LEU A 184 0.65 -7.33 -13.03
CA LEU A 184 -0.30 -6.26 -12.73
C LEU A 184 -0.06 -5.00 -13.56
N GLY A 185 -1.01 -4.09 -13.52
CA GLY A 185 -0.97 -2.80 -14.18
C GLY A 185 -2.32 -2.43 -14.79
N THR A 186 -2.90 -1.32 -14.33
CA THR A 186 -4.21 -0.83 -14.81
C THR A 186 -4.11 -0.23 -16.21
N THR A 187 -3.04 0.51 -16.49
CA THR A 187 -2.80 1.16 -17.79
C THR A 187 -1.68 0.49 -18.61
N GLY A 188 -0.85 -0.31 -17.95
CA GLY A 188 0.42 -0.84 -18.50
C GLY A 188 1.63 0.05 -18.20
N LEU A 189 1.42 1.25 -17.66
CA LEU A 189 2.46 2.21 -17.32
C LEU A 189 2.73 2.24 -15.81
N VAL A 190 3.97 2.58 -15.46
CA VAL A 190 4.40 2.91 -14.10
C VAL A 190 4.75 4.39 -14.05
N ARG A 191 4.01 5.14 -13.25
CA ARG A 191 4.30 6.56 -12.98
C ARG A 191 5.16 6.64 -11.72
N PRO A 192 6.42 7.12 -11.83
CA PRO A 192 7.30 7.22 -10.67
C PRO A 192 6.70 8.07 -9.57
N TYR A 193 6.82 7.61 -8.33
CA TYR A 193 6.36 8.31 -7.12
C TYR A 193 4.87 8.71 -7.16
N SER A 194 4.00 7.87 -7.74
CA SER A 194 2.56 8.11 -7.77
C SER A 194 1.94 8.04 -6.38
N HIS A 195 1.38 9.16 -5.92
CA HIS A 195 0.66 9.24 -4.64
C HIS A 195 -0.63 8.40 -4.67
N GLU A 196 -1.35 8.44 -5.78
CA GLU A 196 -2.61 7.70 -5.97
C GLU A 196 -2.39 6.21 -5.81
N ALA A 197 -1.33 5.74 -6.41
CA ALA A 197 -1.02 4.33 -6.36
C ALA A 197 -0.45 3.92 -4.97
N TYR A 198 0.24 4.80 -4.24
CA TYR A 198 0.60 4.56 -2.84
C TYR A 198 -0.65 4.42 -1.96
N ILE A 199 -1.61 5.34 -2.10
CA ILE A 199 -2.89 5.32 -1.41
C ILE A 199 -3.64 4.02 -1.74
N GLU A 200 -3.71 3.62 -3.01
CA GLU A 200 -4.35 2.37 -3.42
C GLU A 200 -3.69 1.15 -2.77
N THR A 201 -2.37 1.15 -2.63
CA THR A 201 -1.67 0.08 -1.92
C THR A 201 -2.07 0.01 -0.44
N VAL A 202 -2.20 1.15 0.24
CA VAL A 202 -2.70 1.18 1.62
C VAL A 202 -4.12 0.61 1.69
N ARG A 203 -5.01 0.98 0.75
CA ARG A 203 -6.37 0.46 0.65
C ARG A 203 -6.40 -1.06 0.47
N ILE A 204 -5.54 -1.58 -0.40
CA ILE A 204 -5.39 -3.04 -0.61
C ILE A 204 -4.95 -3.74 0.68
N CYS A 205 -4.01 -3.18 1.44
CA CYS A 205 -3.59 -3.74 2.73
C CYS A 205 -4.76 -3.81 3.73
N VAL A 206 -5.51 -2.71 3.88
CA VAL A 206 -6.68 -2.66 4.77
C VAL A 206 -7.75 -3.65 4.33
N LYS A 207 -8.09 -3.67 3.04
CA LYS A 207 -9.06 -4.59 2.44
C LYS A 207 -8.65 -6.05 2.67
N SER A 208 -7.39 -6.40 2.40
CA SER A 208 -6.88 -7.77 2.57
C SER A 208 -6.94 -8.20 4.03
N HIS A 209 -6.62 -7.30 4.98
CA HIS A 209 -6.71 -7.57 6.40
C HIS A 209 -8.16 -7.77 6.86
N HIS A 210 -9.09 -6.92 6.37
CA HIS A 210 -10.53 -7.07 6.63
C HIS A 210 -11.07 -8.42 6.14
N ILE A 211 -10.74 -8.82 4.91
CA ILE A 211 -11.17 -10.11 4.35
C ILE A 211 -10.61 -11.30 5.13
N ALA A 212 -9.44 -11.15 5.74
CA ALA A 212 -8.87 -12.12 6.68
C ALA A 212 -9.49 -12.04 8.10
N HIS A 213 -10.66 -11.38 8.23
CA HIS A 213 -11.39 -11.15 9.49
C HIS A 213 -10.62 -10.31 10.52
N GLY A 214 -9.64 -9.53 10.09
CA GLY A 214 -8.96 -8.55 10.93
C GLY A 214 -9.87 -7.37 11.27
N THR A 215 -9.77 -6.90 12.51
CA THR A 215 -10.57 -5.78 13.03
C THR A 215 -9.73 -4.63 13.56
N THR A 216 -8.42 -4.84 13.72
CA THR A 216 -7.45 -3.85 14.20
C THR A 216 -6.44 -3.55 13.11
N MET A 217 -6.33 -2.29 12.68
CA MET A 217 -5.33 -1.87 11.70
C MET A 217 -4.28 -0.96 12.33
N VAL A 218 -3.00 -1.22 12.06
CA VAL A 218 -1.86 -0.45 12.56
C VAL A 218 -1.21 0.31 11.43
N PHE A 219 -1.37 1.62 11.43
CA PHE A 219 -0.77 2.52 10.44
C PHE A 219 0.58 3.04 10.93
N CYS A 220 1.63 2.69 10.22
CA CYS A 220 3.01 3.05 10.55
C CYS A 220 3.53 4.11 9.58
N THR A 221 4.19 5.15 10.06
CA THR A 221 4.71 6.24 9.21
C THR A 221 5.95 5.87 8.41
N GLY A 222 6.54 4.70 8.67
CA GLY A 222 7.71 4.17 7.97
C GLY A 222 8.26 2.91 8.65
N GLY A 223 9.33 2.34 8.11
CA GLY A 223 9.90 1.07 8.56
C GLY A 223 10.28 1.03 10.04
N ARG A 224 10.89 2.10 10.59
CA ARG A 224 11.26 2.17 12.01
C ARG A 224 10.04 2.09 12.93
N THR A 225 8.97 2.83 12.60
CA THR A 225 7.72 2.80 13.37
C THR A 225 6.99 1.47 13.19
N LYS A 226 7.05 0.84 12.00
CA LYS A 226 6.50 -0.50 11.77
C LYS A 226 7.20 -1.52 12.66
N SER A 227 8.53 -1.63 12.61
CA SER A 227 9.28 -2.56 13.44
C SER A 227 9.07 -2.31 14.95
N GLY A 228 8.92 -1.04 15.36
CA GLY A 228 8.58 -0.67 16.74
C GLY A 228 7.18 -1.14 17.14
N ALA A 229 6.19 -0.92 16.28
CA ALA A 229 4.81 -1.32 16.52
C ALA A 229 4.64 -2.86 16.55
N GLU A 230 5.30 -3.57 15.64
CA GLU A 230 5.30 -5.05 15.62
C GLU A 230 5.85 -5.64 16.93
N ARG A 231 6.94 -5.10 17.44
CA ARG A 231 7.48 -5.50 18.76
C ARG A 231 6.51 -5.19 19.91
N ARG A 232 5.73 -4.12 19.79
CA ARG A 232 4.79 -3.70 20.84
C ARG A 232 3.46 -4.46 20.80
N LEU A 233 3.06 -4.91 19.63
CA LEU A 233 1.79 -5.59 19.36
C LEU A 233 2.01 -6.99 18.75
N PRO A 234 2.76 -7.88 19.42
CA PRO A 234 3.18 -9.17 18.85
C PRO A 234 2.03 -10.15 18.63
N SER A 235 0.86 -9.88 19.21
CA SER A 235 -0.34 -10.70 19.02
C SER A 235 -1.07 -10.41 17.70
N LEU A 236 -0.77 -9.29 17.05
CA LEU A 236 -1.39 -8.96 15.78
C LEU A 236 -0.65 -9.65 14.61
N PRO A 237 -1.37 -10.14 13.61
CA PRO A 237 -0.76 -10.71 12.41
C PRO A 237 -0.03 -9.63 11.61
N GLU A 238 0.95 -10.01 10.82
CA GLU A 238 1.71 -9.08 9.97
C GLU A 238 0.81 -8.26 9.02
N THR A 239 -0.31 -8.84 8.57
CA THR A 239 -1.32 -8.17 7.73
C THR A 239 -2.00 -6.98 8.40
N ALA A 240 -1.94 -6.88 9.74
CA ALA A 240 -2.49 -5.75 10.47
C ALA A 240 -1.64 -4.48 10.34
N PHE A 241 -0.40 -4.56 9.85
CA PHE A 241 0.54 -3.45 9.81
C PHE A 241 0.70 -2.92 8.38
N ALA A 242 0.37 -1.64 8.16
CA ALA A 242 0.61 -0.97 6.88
C ALA A 242 1.47 0.29 7.06
N CYS A 243 2.46 0.47 6.19
CA CYS A 243 3.18 1.73 6.09
C CYS A 243 2.34 2.72 5.28
N ILE A 244 2.07 3.90 5.86
CA ILE A 244 1.19 4.91 5.25
C ILE A 244 1.94 6.18 4.79
N GLY A 245 3.26 6.27 5.07
CA GLY A 245 4.05 7.44 4.72
C GLY A 245 3.41 8.73 5.25
N ASP A 246 2.94 9.56 4.32
CA ASP A 246 2.34 10.87 4.57
C ASP A 246 0.79 10.89 4.50
N PHE A 247 0.14 9.76 4.16
CA PHE A 247 -1.27 9.68 3.75
C PHE A 247 -2.18 9.24 4.90
N ILE A 248 -2.18 9.98 6.01
CA ILE A 248 -2.98 9.64 7.19
C ILE A 248 -4.48 9.73 6.94
N ALA A 249 -4.95 10.76 6.22
CA ALA A 249 -6.38 10.97 5.99
C ALA A 249 -6.98 9.84 5.15
N GLU A 250 -6.31 9.48 4.06
CA GLU A 250 -6.73 8.40 3.15
C GLU A 250 -6.66 7.03 3.84
N SER A 251 -5.67 6.83 4.73
CA SER A 251 -5.53 5.59 5.51
C SER A 251 -6.65 5.43 6.53
N LEU A 252 -7.00 6.50 7.26
CA LEU A 252 -8.15 6.51 8.17
C LEU A 252 -9.46 6.27 7.42
N ALA A 253 -9.66 6.94 6.27
CA ALA A 253 -10.83 6.75 5.43
C ALA A 253 -10.97 5.29 4.96
N ALA A 254 -9.88 4.66 4.51
CA ALA A 254 -9.88 3.25 4.13
C ALA A 254 -10.24 2.33 5.31
N ALA A 255 -9.69 2.57 6.51
CA ALA A 255 -10.00 1.78 7.69
C ALA A 255 -11.49 1.88 8.08
N CYS A 256 -12.05 3.09 8.01
CA CYS A 256 -13.49 3.31 8.27
C CYS A 256 -14.36 2.62 7.20
N GLU A 257 -14.02 2.75 5.93
CA GLU A 257 -14.75 2.14 4.81
C GLU A 257 -14.82 0.61 4.91
N TYR A 258 -13.71 -0.02 5.31
CA TYR A 258 -13.65 -1.47 5.50
C TYR A 258 -14.05 -1.92 6.93
N GLY A 259 -14.61 -1.05 7.75
CA GLY A 259 -15.21 -1.41 9.04
C GLY A 259 -14.21 -1.87 10.09
N MET A 260 -13.01 -1.32 10.12
CA MET A 260 -12.07 -1.57 11.22
C MET A 260 -12.67 -1.07 12.54
N ARG A 261 -12.54 -1.87 13.59
CA ARG A 261 -13.04 -1.53 14.95
C ARG A 261 -12.00 -0.79 15.78
N GLU A 262 -10.74 -0.99 15.46
CA GLU A 262 -9.63 -0.34 16.14
C GLU A 262 -8.59 0.12 15.11
N ILE A 263 -8.13 1.35 15.28
CA ILE A 263 -7.05 1.94 14.49
C ILE A 263 -5.94 2.37 15.45
N VAL A 264 -4.74 1.85 15.20
CA VAL A 264 -3.51 2.22 15.90
C VAL A 264 -2.63 3.00 14.93
N VAL A 265 -2.21 4.21 15.31
CA VAL A 265 -1.26 4.99 14.50
C VAL A 265 0.09 5.00 15.21
N ALA A 266 1.14 4.55 14.51
CA ALA A 266 2.51 4.53 15.00
C ALA A 266 3.35 5.62 14.33
N CYS A 267 3.82 6.61 15.07
CA CYS A 267 4.52 7.75 14.53
C CYS A 267 5.66 8.25 15.43
N MET A 268 6.55 9.07 14.86
CA MET A 268 7.55 9.85 15.58
C MET A 268 7.04 11.28 15.84
N ALA A 269 7.70 12.00 16.75
CA ALA A 269 7.30 13.32 17.22
C ALA A 269 7.07 14.34 16.09
N GLY A 270 7.87 14.31 15.01
CA GLY A 270 7.68 15.23 13.87
C GLY A 270 6.35 15.03 13.14
N LYS A 271 5.89 13.79 12.99
CA LYS A 271 4.56 13.48 12.43
C LYS A 271 3.46 13.76 13.44
N LEU A 272 3.70 13.48 14.72
CA LEU A 272 2.77 13.76 15.80
C LEU A 272 2.34 15.23 15.81
N CYS A 273 3.29 16.17 15.69
CA CYS A 273 2.97 17.60 15.61
C CYS A 273 2.06 17.93 14.42
N LYS A 274 2.33 17.36 13.26
CA LYS A 274 1.49 17.55 12.06
C LYS A 274 0.09 16.96 12.23
N TYR A 275 -0.04 15.80 12.84
CA TYR A 275 -1.33 15.18 13.14
C TYR A 275 -2.14 16.01 14.15
N ALA A 276 -1.48 16.52 15.19
CA ALA A 276 -2.11 17.41 16.16
C ALA A 276 -2.59 18.72 15.50
N ALA A 277 -1.83 19.25 14.54
CA ALA A 277 -2.24 20.42 13.74
C ALA A 277 -3.36 20.10 12.72
N GLY A 278 -3.77 18.84 12.57
CA GLY A 278 -4.90 18.44 11.71
C GLY A 278 -4.54 18.28 10.23
N PHE A 279 -3.26 18.18 9.89
CA PHE A 279 -2.85 17.97 8.48
C PHE A 279 -3.29 16.62 7.96
N GLU A 280 -3.92 16.61 6.79
CA GLU A 280 -4.39 15.43 6.08
C GLU A 280 -3.27 14.67 5.40
N ASN A 281 -2.33 15.42 4.82
CA ASN A 281 -1.12 14.91 4.19
C ASN A 281 0.08 15.60 4.84
N THR A 282 1.03 14.81 5.31
CA THR A 282 2.16 15.30 6.12
C THR A 282 3.45 15.46 5.32
N HIS A 283 3.38 15.41 3.98
CA HIS A 283 4.55 15.49 3.09
C HIS A 283 5.31 16.81 3.26
N ALA A 284 6.63 16.73 3.46
CA ALA A 284 7.47 17.87 3.81
C ALA A 284 7.43 19.03 2.80
N HIS A 285 7.27 18.74 1.49
CA HIS A 285 7.17 19.77 0.46
C HIS A 285 5.79 20.45 0.39
N LYS A 286 4.75 19.82 0.97
CA LYS A 286 3.39 20.39 0.98
C LYS A 286 3.08 21.15 2.26
N VAL A 287 3.76 20.77 3.36
CA VAL A 287 3.49 21.29 4.69
C VAL A 287 4.80 21.55 5.40
N SER A 288 5.10 22.81 5.71
CA SER A 288 6.19 23.17 6.63
C SER A 288 5.93 22.52 8.01
N GLN A 289 6.99 22.23 8.77
CA GLN A 289 6.79 21.80 10.14
C GLN A 289 6.09 22.92 10.90
N ASP A 290 4.84 22.66 11.31
CA ASP A 290 4.12 23.58 12.15
C ASP A 290 4.68 23.49 13.57
N MET A 291 5.53 24.45 13.90
CA MET A 291 6.14 24.58 15.21
C MET A 291 5.26 25.32 16.19
N ASP A 292 4.22 26.02 15.70
CA ASP A 292 3.44 26.93 16.55
C ASP A 292 2.62 26.18 17.60
N LEU A 293 2.07 25.02 17.21
CA LEU A 293 1.35 24.17 18.16
C LEU A 293 2.29 23.61 19.24
N LEU A 294 3.48 23.15 18.87
CA LEU A 294 4.49 22.68 19.83
C LEU A 294 4.90 23.82 20.78
N ARG A 295 5.20 25.00 20.24
CA ARG A 295 5.53 26.20 21.02
C ARG A 295 4.41 26.58 21.97
N ALA A 296 3.16 26.54 21.51
CA ALA A 296 1.99 26.84 22.36
C ALA A 296 1.83 25.82 23.49
N GLU A 297 2.03 24.52 23.22
CA GLU A 297 1.96 23.50 24.27
C GLU A 297 3.11 23.60 25.27
N VAL A 298 4.33 23.96 24.83
CA VAL A 298 5.45 24.21 25.74
C VAL A 298 5.17 25.42 26.64
N ARG A 299 4.66 26.54 26.10
CA ARG A 299 4.31 27.73 26.90
C ARG A 299 3.25 27.41 27.95
N LYS A 300 2.27 26.56 27.65
CA LYS A 300 1.26 26.16 28.64
C LYS A 300 1.84 25.27 29.73
N HIS A 301 2.82 24.43 29.40
CA HIS A 301 3.40 23.47 30.32
C HIS A 301 4.49 24.08 31.19
N LEU A 302 5.28 24.97 30.64
CA LEU A 302 6.43 25.65 31.26
C LEU A 302 6.27 27.17 31.12
N PRO A 303 5.24 27.77 31.76
CA PRO A 303 5.05 29.21 31.74
C PRO A 303 6.16 29.89 32.56
N GLY A 304 6.86 30.85 31.99
CA GLY A 304 7.95 31.57 32.66
C GLY A 304 9.36 31.14 32.29
N GLU A 305 9.53 30.10 31.45
CA GLU A 305 10.81 29.67 30.90
C GLU A 305 11.17 30.47 29.63
N GLU A 306 11.41 31.79 29.79
CA GLU A 306 11.63 32.74 28.69
C GLU A 306 12.79 32.31 27.76
N ALA A 307 13.93 31.88 28.33
CA ALA A 307 15.06 31.40 27.54
C ALA A 307 14.73 30.17 26.69
N LEU A 308 13.88 29.25 27.19
CA LEU A 308 13.38 28.11 26.46
C LEU A 308 12.45 28.57 25.33
N HIS A 309 11.55 29.50 25.60
CA HIS A 309 10.63 30.03 24.60
C HIS A 309 11.37 30.71 23.45
N ASP A 310 12.44 31.43 23.74
CA ASP A 310 13.31 32.05 22.75
C ASP A 310 14.07 31.00 21.92
N ALA A 311 14.64 29.97 22.55
CA ALA A 311 15.27 28.86 21.85
C ALA A 311 14.31 28.17 20.89
N LEU A 312 13.08 27.91 21.33
CA LEU A 312 12.03 27.30 20.51
C LEU A 312 11.58 28.20 19.35
N ALA A 313 11.61 29.53 19.53
CA ALA A 313 11.29 30.48 18.46
C ALA A 313 12.29 30.38 17.29
N HIS A 314 13.52 30.05 17.56
CA HIS A 314 14.60 29.92 16.57
C HIS A 314 14.78 28.49 16.04
N SER A 315 14.18 27.47 16.67
CA SER A 315 14.26 26.08 16.23
C SER A 315 13.63 25.89 14.85
N VAL A 316 14.34 25.24 13.94
CA VAL A 316 13.90 25.00 12.56
C VAL A 316 13.27 23.62 12.38
N SER A 317 13.32 22.74 13.41
CA SER A 317 12.75 21.40 13.37
C SER A 317 12.18 20.97 14.71
N VAL A 318 11.18 20.07 14.68
CA VAL A 318 10.62 19.45 15.89
C VAL A 318 11.70 18.71 16.68
N ARG A 319 12.69 18.09 16.02
CA ARG A 319 13.80 17.41 16.70
C ARG A 319 14.63 18.39 17.51
N GLU A 320 15.03 19.49 16.92
CA GLU A 320 15.81 20.55 17.59
C GLU A 320 15.03 21.15 18.76
N ALA A 321 13.75 21.48 18.54
CA ALA A 321 12.88 22.00 19.58
C ALA A 321 12.74 21.04 20.77
N LEU A 322 12.57 19.75 20.53
CA LEU A 322 12.48 18.76 21.60
C LEU A 322 13.78 18.61 22.38
N LEU A 323 14.94 18.76 21.74
CA LEU A 323 16.23 18.72 22.41
C LEU A 323 16.41 19.91 23.38
N SER A 324 15.83 21.06 23.07
CA SER A 324 15.86 22.25 23.93
C SER A 324 14.93 22.13 25.16
N ILE A 325 13.90 21.26 25.10
CA ILE A 325 12.99 21.04 26.22
C ILE A 325 13.65 20.11 27.26
N PRO A 326 13.54 20.40 28.58
CA PRO A 326 14.04 19.51 29.61
C PRO A 326 13.49 18.09 29.45
N GLU A 327 14.31 17.07 29.62
CA GLU A 327 13.96 15.67 29.34
C GLU A 327 12.72 15.21 30.14
N ALA A 328 12.63 15.64 31.41
CA ALA A 328 11.51 15.30 32.28
C ALA A 328 10.15 15.84 31.77
N ASP A 329 10.15 16.94 31.02
CA ASP A 329 8.92 17.62 30.56
C ASP A 329 8.44 17.14 29.19
N ARG A 330 9.37 16.58 28.37
CA ARG A 330 9.06 16.10 27.00
C ARG A 330 7.86 15.13 26.95
N PRO A 331 7.77 14.10 27.83
CA PRO A 331 6.63 13.17 27.79
C PRO A 331 5.28 13.85 28.04
N GLY A 332 5.22 14.81 28.96
CA GLY A 332 3.99 15.55 29.26
C GLY A 332 3.49 16.36 28.07
N ILE A 333 4.41 17.03 27.37
CA ILE A 333 4.10 17.84 26.18
C ILE A 333 3.68 16.94 25.02
N LEU A 334 4.43 15.87 24.75
CA LEU A 334 4.12 14.94 23.67
C LEU A 334 2.78 14.22 23.87
N ARG A 335 2.41 13.86 25.12
CA ARG A 335 1.09 13.28 25.42
C ARG A 335 -0.07 14.24 25.14
N ARG A 336 0.09 15.53 25.41
CA ARG A 336 -0.93 16.53 25.05
C ARG A 336 -1.11 16.64 23.54
N LEU A 337 0.00 16.69 22.79
CA LEU A 337 -0.05 16.65 21.32
C LEU A 337 -0.70 15.38 20.83
N ALA A 338 -0.42 14.22 21.45
CA ALA A 338 -1.02 12.95 21.10
C ALA A 338 -2.55 12.95 21.31
N ARG A 339 -3.04 13.50 22.40
CA ARG A 339 -4.49 13.66 22.64
C ARG A 339 -5.14 14.59 21.60
N THR A 340 -4.48 15.69 21.26
CA THR A 340 -4.96 16.59 20.20
C THR A 340 -5.02 15.86 18.85
N ALA A 341 -3.99 15.08 18.50
CA ALA A 341 -3.96 14.29 17.27
C ALA A 341 -5.08 13.23 17.24
N LEU A 342 -5.27 12.50 18.35
CA LEU A 342 -6.38 11.53 18.47
C LEU A 342 -7.74 12.21 18.32
N GLY A 343 -7.94 13.42 18.84
CA GLY A 343 -9.14 14.20 18.61
C GLY A 343 -9.36 14.58 17.15
N GLN A 344 -8.29 14.83 16.37
CA GLN A 344 -8.39 15.02 14.91
C GLN A 344 -8.82 13.73 14.20
N PHE A 345 -8.27 12.58 14.62
CA PHE A 345 -8.62 11.27 14.05
C PHE A 345 -10.08 10.89 14.38
N ALA A 346 -10.53 11.11 15.64
CA ALA A 346 -11.89 10.82 16.06
C ALA A 346 -12.94 11.60 15.25
N ARG A 347 -12.67 12.86 14.92
CA ARG A 347 -13.56 13.65 14.04
C ARG A 347 -13.73 13.06 12.65
N ARG A 348 -12.77 12.27 12.17
CA ARG A 348 -12.82 11.63 10.86
C ARG A 348 -13.42 10.23 10.89
N CYS A 349 -13.11 9.48 11.95
CA CYS A 349 -13.50 8.07 12.05
C CYS A 349 -14.85 7.85 12.75
N GLY A 350 -15.37 8.85 13.46
CA GLY A 350 -16.54 8.70 14.33
C GLY A 350 -16.19 8.12 15.70
N GLU A 351 -17.18 7.98 16.57
CA GLU A 351 -17.02 7.57 17.97
C GLU A 351 -16.96 6.07 18.18
N ASP A 352 -17.39 5.29 17.19
CA ASP A 352 -17.49 3.82 17.29
C ASP A 352 -16.14 3.08 17.05
N ILE A 353 -15.11 3.80 16.64
CA ILE A 353 -13.80 3.24 16.35
C ILE A 353 -12.83 3.54 17.47
N ALA A 354 -12.25 2.50 18.08
CA ALA A 354 -11.20 2.66 19.08
C ALA A 354 -9.92 3.21 18.42
N LEU A 355 -9.40 4.33 18.96
CA LEU A 355 -8.22 4.99 18.42
C LEU A 355 -7.07 4.96 19.42
N ARG A 356 -5.90 4.53 18.95
CA ARG A 356 -4.67 4.47 19.74
C ARG A 356 -3.53 5.12 18.96
N LEU A 357 -2.59 5.69 19.68
CA LEU A 357 -1.40 6.31 19.14
C LEU A 357 -0.16 5.79 19.88
N LEU A 358 0.77 5.18 19.12
CA LEU A 358 2.07 4.75 19.61
C LEU A 358 3.10 5.79 19.16
N VAL A 359 3.77 6.40 20.12
CA VAL A 359 4.78 7.42 19.85
C VAL A 359 6.16 6.85 20.09
N PHE A 360 7.04 7.08 19.11
CA PHE A 360 8.43 6.65 19.10
C PHE A 360 9.36 7.85 19.03
N ASP A 361 10.58 7.72 19.56
CA ASP A 361 11.63 8.68 19.35
C ASP A 361 12.21 8.62 17.93
N PHE A 362 13.22 9.43 17.63
CA PHE A 362 13.83 9.49 16.30
C PHE A 362 14.72 8.26 15.98
N GLU A 363 15.08 7.49 16.96
CA GLU A 363 15.83 6.23 16.90
C GLU A 363 14.89 5.01 16.75
N GLY A 364 13.55 5.21 16.92
CA GLY A 364 12.54 4.17 16.84
C GLY A 364 12.29 3.44 18.14
N GLN A 365 12.75 4.01 19.28
CA GLN A 365 12.43 3.48 20.61
C GLN A 365 11.04 3.95 21.04
N PHE A 366 10.30 3.04 21.66
CA PHE A 366 8.96 3.34 22.15
C PHE A 366 9.01 4.34 23.32
N LEU A 367 8.24 5.41 23.21
CA LEU A 367 8.12 6.43 24.26
C LEU A 367 6.87 6.20 25.11
N PHE A 368 5.71 6.16 24.50
CA PHE A 368 4.43 5.93 25.17
C PHE A 368 3.30 5.59 24.20
N GLU A 369 2.21 5.15 24.78
CA GLU A 369 0.91 4.95 24.13
C GLU A 369 -0.11 5.94 24.70
N GLU A 370 -1.01 6.44 23.85
CA GLU A 370 -2.17 7.23 24.23
C GLU A 370 -3.41 6.68 23.53
N LYS A 371 -4.56 6.67 24.21
CA LYS A 371 -5.84 6.18 23.69
C LYS A 371 -6.89 7.27 23.72
N TRP A 372 -7.77 7.27 22.75
CA TRP A 372 -8.90 8.20 22.72
C TRP A 372 -9.97 7.76 23.72
N GLY A 373 -10.52 8.72 24.48
CA GLY A 373 -11.60 8.45 25.43
C GLY A 373 -11.16 7.98 26.82
N GLU A 374 -9.92 7.53 27.02
CA GLU A 374 -9.38 7.28 28.38
C GLU A 374 -8.99 8.61 29.04
N GLN A 375 -9.95 9.29 29.66
CA GLN A 375 -9.63 10.36 30.61
C GLN A 375 -9.12 9.68 31.88
N LYS A 376 -7.84 9.85 32.21
CA LYS A 376 -7.41 9.62 33.59
C LYS A 376 -8.19 10.59 34.47
N GLU A 377 -9.02 10.07 35.38
CA GLU A 377 -9.55 10.86 36.48
C GLU A 377 -8.39 11.62 37.16
N PRO A 378 -8.58 12.89 37.52
CA PRO A 378 -7.59 13.61 38.34
C PRO A 378 -7.37 12.78 39.61
N GLU A 379 -6.09 12.53 39.96
CA GLU A 379 -5.72 11.90 41.22
C GLU A 379 -6.51 12.60 42.36
N LYS A 380 -7.54 11.92 42.84
CA LYS A 380 -8.22 12.31 44.07
C LYS A 380 -7.26 12.09 45.22
N ASN A 381 -6.63 13.15 45.69
CA ASN A 381 -6.03 13.19 47.01
C ASN A 381 -6.99 12.58 48.02
N GLY A 382 -6.48 11.60 48.76
CA GLY A 382 -7.25 10.75 49.65
C GLY A 382 -8.17 11.46 50.62
N LYS A 383 -9.37 10.96 50.71
CA LYS A 383 -10.13 10.86 51.95
C LYS A 383 -10.90 9.54 51.94
N ILE A 384 -10.53 8.72 52.89
CA ILE A 384 -11.20 7.51 53.30
C ILE A 384 -12.60 7.87 53.80
N PHE A 385 -13.64 7.25 53.25
CA PHE A 385 -14.88 7.00 53.97
C PHE A 385 -15.44 5.63 53.60
N SER A 386 -15.62 4.86 54.64
CA SER A 386 -16.24 3.52 54.72
C SER A 386 -17.77 3.61 54.57
N GLY A 387 -18.40 2.60 53.93
CA GLY A 387 -19.85 2.39 54.05
C GLY A 387 -20.44 1.50 52.96
N GLN A 388 -20.50 0.25 53.23
CA GLN A 388 -21.47 -0.85 53.13
C GLN A 388 -22.63 -0.83 52.13
N SER A 389 -22.76 -2.01 51.49
CA SER A 389 -23.96 -2.86 51.20
C SER A 389 -24.91 -2.34 50.10
N ASP A 390 -25.38 -3.09 49.24
CA ASP A 390 -25.58 -4.45 48.76
C ASP A 390 -26.64 -4.47 47.61
N PRO A 391 -26.91 -5.53 46.91
CA PRO A 391 -27.28 -5.52 45.48
C PRO A 391 -28.77 -5.83 45.22
N SER A 392 -29.27 -5.59 44.03
CA SER A 392 -30.28 -6.47 43.41
C SER A 392 -30.78 -6.08 42.00
N HIS A 393 -30.88 -7.11 41.17
CA HIS A 393 -31.87 -7.37 40.10
C HIS A 393 -31.93 -6.48 38.86
N ALA A 394 -31.60 -6.99 37.74
CA ALA A 394 -32.26 -7.95 36.84
C ALA A 394 -32.87 -7.31 35.59
N SER A 395 -32.61 -7.94 34.52
CA SER A 395 -33.46 -8.29 33.38
C SER A 395 -33.11 -7.67 32.02
N ALA A 396 -33.03 -8.60 31.13
CA ALA A 396 -32.74 -8.53 29.71
C ALA A 396 -33.82 -7.82 28.87
N SER A 397 -33.39 -7.19 27.81
CA SER A 397 -34.16 -7.21 26.54
C SER A 397 -33.23 -6.81 25.39
N SER A 398 -33.17 -7.70 24.38
CA SER A 398 -32.56 -7.46 23.08
C SER A 398 -33.42 -6.54 22.25
N PRO A 399 -32.84 -5.77 21.36
CA PRO A 399 -33.55 -5.39 20.14
C PRO A 399 -32.81 -5.79 18.85
N GLU A 400 -33.67 -6.01 17.89
CA GLU A 400 -33.51 -6.48 16.52
C GLU A 400 -32.57 -5.64 15.66
N ALA A 401 -31.98 -6.30 14.63
CA ALA A 401 -31.13 -5.73 13.60
C ALA A 401 -31.94 -4.87 12.59
N PRO A 402 -31.39 -3.78 12.10
CA PRO A 402 -31.94 -3.09 10.94
C PRO A 402 -31.32 -3.54 9.63
N THR A 403 -32.19 -3.72 8.65
CA THR A 403 -31.99 -4.10 7.26
C THR A 403 -31.09 -3.17 6.46
N ALA A 404 -30.27 -3.77 5.60
CA ALA A 404 -29.40 -3.13 4.64
C ALA A 404 -30.17 -2.30 3.58
N ARG A 405 -29.72 -1.08 3.34
CA ARG A 405 -30.07 -0.29 2.16
C ARG A 405 -28.93 -0.37 1.14
N SER A 406 -29.29 -0.75 -0.07
CA SER A 406 -28.48 -0.73 -1.27
C SER A 406 -28.07 0.70 -1.65
N GLY A 407 -26.77 0.97 -1.66
CA GLY A 407 -26.18 2.23 -2.15
C GLY A 407 -25.54 2.02 -3.52
N GLU A 408 -25.89 2.88 -4.45
CA GLU A 408 -25.45 2.92 -5.85
C GLU A 408 -23.93 3.09 -5.99
N HIS A 409 -23.33 2.29 -6.86
CA HIS A 409 -21.95 2.41 -7.30
C HIS A 409 -21.74 3.70 -8.09
N ARG A 410 -21.00 4.66 -7.53
CA ARG A 410 -20.40 5.73 -8.31
C ARG A 410 -19.07 5.24 -8.88
N GLY A 411 -18.91 5.39 -10.20
CA GLY A 411 -17.74 4.98 -10.96
C GLY A 411 -16.45 5.65 -10.45
N VAL A 412 -15.40 4.85 -10.39
CA VAL A 412 -14.03 5.24 -10.04
C VAL A 412 -13.40 5.95 -11.26
N PRO A 413 -12.65 7.05 -11.10
CA PRO A 413 -11.94 7.68 -12.21
C PRO A 413 -10.82 6.78 -12.77
N GLU A 414 -10.73 6.69 -14.09
CA GLU A 414 -9.86 5.77 -14.85
C GLU A 414 -8.37 6.16 -14.92
N ASP A 415 -7.79 6.90 -13.99
CA ASP A 415 -6.42 7.44 -14.16
C ASP A 415 -5.47 7.16 -12.99
N SER A 416 -5.47 5.93 -12.44
CA SER A 416 -4.48 5.49 -11.45
C SER A 416 -3.35 4.70 -12.11
N GLY A 417 -2.17 5.32 -12.22
CA GLY A 417 -0.94 4.63 -12.63
C GLY A 417 -0.56 3.56 -11.62
N THR A 418 -0.05 2.43 -12.10
CA THR A 418 0.36 1.29 -11.26
C THR A 418 1.66 1.59 -10.54
N ILE A 419 1.73 1.30 -9.24
CA ILE A 419 3.01 1.19 -8.52
C ILE A 419 3.50 -0.25 -8.58
N GLY A 420 4.81 -0.42 -8.78
CA GLY A 420 5.49 -1.56 -8.22
C GLY A 420 5.29 -1.57 -6.70
N LEU A 421 4.79 -2.66 -6.15
CA LEU A 421 4.44 -2.87 -4.73
C LEU A 421 5.64 -2.77 -3.75
N THR A 422 6.70 -2.04 -4.10
CA THR A 422 8.04 -2.11 -3.51
C THR A 422 8.36 -1.04 -2.48
N TYR A 423 7.57 0.03 -2.38
CA TYR A 423 7.88 1.16 -1.48
C TYR A 423 7.95 0.81 0.01
N PHE A 424 7.65 -0.43 0.40
CA PHE A 424 7.35 -0.78 1.78
C PHE A 424 8.46 -1.51 2.54
N LEU A 425 9.43 -2.11 1.86
CA LEU A 425 10.39 -2.99 2.54
C LEU A 425 11.76 -2.36 2.80
N ASP A 426 12.18 -1.39 1.99
CA ASP A 426 13.47 -0.71 2.20
C ASP A 426 13.27 0.65 2.89
N GLY A 427 13.28 0.62 4.22
CA GLY A 427 13.44 1.80 5.08
C GLY A 427 14.87 2.36 5.05
N LYS A 428 15.60 2.20 3.96
CA LYS A 428 16.93 2.78 3.77
C LYS A 428 16.86 3.87 2.72
N LYS A 429 16.67 5.11 3.17
CA LYS A 429 17.36 6.29 2.61
C LYS A 429 17.72 7.20 3.76
N ASP A 430 18.99 7.46 3.84
CA ASP A 430 19.70 8.40 4.72
C ASP A 430 19.12 9.80 4.70
#